data_54cec579ba760944581c3a0ededab15d
#
_entry.id   54cec579ba760944581c3a0ededab15d
#
_cell.length_a   1.000
_cell.length_b   1.000
_cell.length_c   1.000
_cell.angle_alpha   90.00
_cell.angle_beta   90.00
_cell.angle_gamma   90.00
#
_symmetry.space_group_name_H-M   'P 1'
#
loop_
_entity.id
_entity.type
_entity.pdbx_description
1 polymer ?
#
loop_
_entity_poly.entity_id
_entity_poly.type
_entity_poly.pdbx_seq_one_letter_code
_entity_poly.pdbx_strand_id
1 'polypeptide(L)' 'MAVAQHNIDDWFGPKHDALCPPEHRERFQAIRLALRASALDIIKFTNGNADQTTAIKHLRYSMSFVLYCFSK' A
#
# COMPACT_ATOMS: atom_id res chain seq x y z
N MET A 1 -5.83 17.43 -5.06
CA MET A 1 -5.65 17.37 -3.58
C MET A 1 -4.55 16.37 -3.24
N ALA A 2 -3.61 16.76 -2.43
CA ALA A 2 -2.50 15.88 -2.05
C ALA A 2 -2.96 14.78 -1.09
N VAL A 3 -2.34 13.61 -1.19
CA VAL A 3 -2.57 12.52 -0.25
C VAL A 3 -1.81 12.80 1.04
N ALA A 4 -2.50 12.77 2.17
CA ALA A 4 -1.88 13.01 3.46
C ALA A 4 -1.22 11.73 3.99
N GLN A 5 -0.20 11.88 4.85
CA GLN A 5 0.52 10.73 5.38
C GLN A 5 -0.38 9.80 6.20
N HIS A 6 -1.38 10.32 6.91
CA HIS A 6 -2.30 9.45 7.64
C HIS A 6 -3.11 8.54 6.73
N ASN A 7 -3.36 8.95 5.48
CA ASN A 7 -4.00 8.10 4.49
C ASN A 7 -3.08 6.94 4.08
N ILE A 8 -1.78 7.21 3.98
CA ILE A 8 -0.80 6.15 3.69
C ILE A 8 -0.77 5.13 4.83
N ASP A 9 -0.76 5.59 6.06
CA ASP A 9 -0.76 4.71 7.22
C ASP A 9 -2.03 3.87 7.30
N ASP A 10 -3.17 4.41 6.89
CA ASP A 10 -4.42 3.67 6.85
C ASP A 10 -4.46 2.68 5.68
N TRP A 11 -4.10 3.13 4.47
CA TRP A 11 -4.19 2.31 3.26
C TRP A 11 -3.17 1.17 3.23
N PHE A 12 -1.99 1.36 3.82
CA PHE A 12 -0.90 0.38 3.82
C PHE A 12 -0.57 -0.10 5.23
N GLY A 13 -1.51 0.04 6.17
CA GLY A 13 -1.29 -0.27 7.56
C GLY A 13 -1.42 -1.77 7.89
N PRO A 14 -1.02 -2.16 9.10
CA PRO A 14 -0.97 -3.56 9.51
C PRO A 14 -2.34 -4.23 9.63
N LYS A 15 -3.44 -3.48 9.63
CA LYS A 15 -4.79 -4.07 9.69
C LYS A 15 -5.06 -5.03 8.52
N HIS A 16 -4.36 -4.85 7.41
CA HIS A 16 -4.53 -5.72 6.24
C HIS A 16 -3.88 -7.08 6.42
N ASP A 17 -2.95 -7.22 7.36
CA ASP A 17 -2.26 -8.48 7.62
C ASP A 17 -3.24 -9.56 8.09
N ALA A 18 -4.28 -9.17 8.82
CA ALA A 18 -5.29 -10.09 9.30
C ALA A 18 -6.11 -10.72 8.16
N LEU A 19 -6.15 -10.09 6.98
CA LEU A 19 -6.85 -10.59 5.81
C LEU A 19 -6.06 -11.65 5.06
N CYS A 20 -4.76 -11.77 5.34
CA CYS A 20 -3.88 -12.72 4.69
C CYS A 20 -3.84 -14.02 5.51
N PRO A 21 -3.87 -15.21 4.88
CA PRO A 21 -3.71 -16.47 5.60
C PRO A 21 -2.45 -16.47 6.45
N PRO A 22 -2.49 -17.04 7.69
CA PRO A 22 -1.35 -16.96 8.60
C PRO A 22 -0.02 -17.49 8.02
N GLU A 23 -0.08 -18.54 7.20
CA GLU A 23 1.12 -19.13 6.60
C GLU A 23 1.82 -18.23 5.58
N HIS A 24 1.14 -17.20 5.07
CA HIS A 24 1.68 -16.26 4.10
C HIS A 24 1.84 -14.85 4.65
N ARG A 25 1.45 -14.63 5.91
CA ARG A 25 1.33 -13.29 6.50
C ARG A 25 2.65 -12.54 6.52
N GLU A 26 3.74 -13.22 6.84
CA GLU A 26 5.06 -12.60 6.89
C GLU A 26 5.49 -12.09 5.51
N ARG A 27 5.24 -12.86 4.46
CA ARG A 27 5.55 -12.47 3.09
C ARG A 27 4.69 -11.30 2.65
N PHE A 28 3.41 -11.33 3.00
CA PHE A 28 2.51 -10.22 2.70
C PHE A 28 2.96 -8.94 3.38
N GLN A 29 3.38 -9.01 4.65
CA GLN A 29 3.88 -7.85 5.39
C GLN A 29 5.08 -7.21 4.68
N ALA A 30 6.00 -8.01 4.17
CA ALA A 30 7.16 -7.51 3.45
C ALA A 30 6.73 -6.71 2.21
N ILE A 31 5.78 -7.22 1.45
CA ILE A 31 5.25 -6.53 0.26
C ILE A 31 4.50 -5.26 0.67
N ARG A 32 3.65 -5.34 1.70
CA ARG A 32 2.90 -4.19 2.19
C ARG A 32 3.84 -3.05 2.61
N LEU A 33 4.90 -3.37 3.33
CA LEU A 33 5.88 -2.37 3.76
C LEU A 33 6.64 -1.76 2.59
N ALA A 34 6.95 -2.56 1.56
CA ALA A 34 7.59 -2.05 0.35
C ALA A 34 6.66 -1.09 -0.41
N LEU A 35 5.38 -1.43 -0.51
CA LEU A 35 4.40 -0.56 -1.16
C LEU A 35 4.21 0.73 -0.35
N ARG A 36 4.17 0.64 0.96
CA ARG A 36 4.08 1.82 1.84
C ARG A 36 5.27 2.74 1.64
N ALA A 37 6.48 2.18 1.62
CA ALA A 37 7.69 2.96 1.40
C ALA A 37 7.66 3.66 0.04
N SER A 38 7.21 2.97 -1.01
CA SER A 38 7.07 3.54 -2.34
C SER A 38 6.05 4.69 -2.36
N ALA A 39 4.94 4.53 -1.67
CA ALA A 39 3.92 5.59 -1.58
C ALA A 39 4.48 6.83 -0.87
N LEU A 40 5.24 6.66 0.21
CA LEU A 40 5.87 7.77 0.92
C LEU A 40 6.92 8.47 0.04
N ASP A 41 7.68 7.72 -0.75
CA ASP A 41 8.64 8.29 -1.69
C ASP A 41 7.94 9.10 -2.79
N ILE A 42 6.81 8.62 -3.28
CA ILE A 42 6.03 9.37 -4.28
C ILE A 42 5.61 10.72 -3.70
N ILE A 43 5.12 10.75 -2.47
CA ILE A 43 4.75 12.01 -1.81
C ILE A 43 5.96 12.92 -1.66
N LYS A 44 7.10 12.34 -1.25
CA LYS A 44 8.32 13.10 -0.97
C LYS A 44 8.94 13.74 -2.22
N PHE A 45 8.93 13.02 -3.34
CA PHE A 45 9.67 13.42 -4.53
C PHE A 45 8.81 14.00 -5.65
N THR A 46 7.49 14.06 -5.50
CA THR A 46 6.60 14.58 -6.53
C THR A 46 5.70 15.68 -5.95
N ASN A 47 5.02 16.40 -6.84
CA ASN A 47 4.06 17.43 -6.44
C ASN A 47 2.71 16.80 -6.10
N GLY A 48 1.96 17.46 -5.21
CA GLY A 48 0.63 17.00 -4.81
C GLY A 48 -0.44 17.29 -5.86
N ASN A 49 -0.38 16.59 -6.98
CA ASN A 49 -1.32 16.73 -8.09
C ASN A 49 -2.12 15.44 -8.31
N ALA A 50 -2.98 15.46 -9.33
CA ALA A 50 -3.83 14.31 -9.64
C ALA A 50 -3.02 13.06 -10.01
N ASP A 51 -1.87 13.23 -10.66
CA ASP A 51 -1.02 12.10 -11.05
C ASP A 51 -0.40 11.44 -9.82
N GLN A 52 0.02 12.22 -8.82
CA GLN A 52 0.51 11.68 -7.56
C GLN A 52 -0.54 10.81 -6.89
N THR A 53 -1.76 11.33 -6.78
CA THR A 53 -2.89 10.60 -6.17
C THR A 53 -3.18 9.32 -6.92
N THR A 54 -3.17 9.36 -8.26
CA THR A 54 -3.41 8.20 -9.11
C THR A 54 -2.33 7.14 -8.92
N ALA A 55 -1.06 7.54 -8.86
CA ALA A 55 0.06 6.62 -8.65
C ALA A 55 -0.10 5.88 -7.32
N ILE A 56 -0.46 6.58 -6.26
CA ILE A 56 -0.65 5.98 -4.93
C ILE A 56 -1.85 5.03 -4.93
N LYS A 57 -2.94 5.38 -5.62
CA LYS A 57 -4.09 4.49 -5.77
C LYS A 57 -3.73 3.18 -6.46
N HIS A 58 -2.86 3.22 -7.46
CA HIS A 58 -2.39 2.01 -8.13
C HIS A 58 -1.61 1.10 -7.18
N LEU A 59 -0.77 1.67 -6.31
CA LEU A 59 -0.08 0.90 -5.28
C LEU A 59 -1.08 0.24 -4.31
N ARG A 60 -2.11 0.97 -3.93
CA ARG A 60 -3.16 0.46 -3.05
C ARG A 60 -3.90 -0.70 -3.70
N TYR A 61 -4.23 -0.59 -4.98
CA TYR A 61 -4.88 -1.68 -5.73
C TYR A 61 -3.95 -2.89 -5.84
N SER A 62 -2.66 -2.66 -6.09
CA SER A 62 -1.67 -3.74 -6.14
C SER A 62 -1.66 -4.54 -4.85
N MET A 63 -1.73 -3.87 -3.70
CA MET A 63 -1.77 -4.53 -2.40
C MET A 63 -3.00 -5.45 -2.28
N SER A 64 -4.16 -4.98 -2.72
CA SER A 64 -5.39 -5.79 -2.69
C SER A 64 -5.27 -7.03 -3.57
N PHE A 65 -4.68 -6.90 -4.75
CA PHE A 65 -4.46 -8.05 -5.65
C PHE A 65 -3.44 -9.02 -5.09
N VAL A 66 -2.42 -8.53 -4.38
CA VAL A 66 -1.44 -9.39 -3.70
C VAL A 66 -2.14 -10.24 -2.63
N LEU A 67 -3.09 -9.68 -1.90
CA LEU A 67 -3.90 -10.46 -0.95
C LEU A 67 -4.60 -11.62 -1.65
N TYR A 68 -5.17 -11.39 -2.83
CA TYR A 68 -5.80 -12.45 -3.60
C TYR A 68 -4.80 -13.53 -4.02
N CYS A 69 -3.56 -13.15 -4.35
CA CYS A 69 -2.52 -14.12 -4.69
C CYS A 69 -2.24 -15.08 -3.54
N PHE A 70 -2.26 -14.59 -2.30
CA PHE A 70 -2.00 -15.41 -1.13
C PHE A 70 -3.24 -16.16 -0.61
N SER A 71 -4.41 -15.79 -1.08
CA SER A 71 -5.67 -16.39 -0.60
C SER A 71 -6.04 -17.68 -1.33
N LYS A 72 -5.28 -18.10 -2.32
CA LYS A 72 -5.54 -19.29 -3.13
C LYS A 72 -4.77 -20.50 -2.67
#